data_f8a764f31228e05d33940e8389716571
#
_entry.id   f8a764f31228e05d33940e8389716571
#
_cell.length_a   1.000
_cell.length_b   1.000
_cell.length_c   1.000
_cell.angle_alpha   90.00
_cell.angle_beta   90.00
_cell.angle_gamma   90.00
#
_symmetry.space_group_name_H-M   'P 1'
#
loop_
_entity.id
_entity.type
_entity.pdbx_description
1 polymer ?
#
loop_
_entity_poly.entity_id
_entity_poly.type
_entity_poly.pdbx_seq_one_letter_code
_entity_poly.pdbx_strand_id
1 'polypeptide(L)'
;MKRINIIFLLITVFALSSCKNWLTEVPKSTQPIGGTTYADAVASVNGIYAYLRAPYDKTGYATMAFSSLEVQTGQYFPDPLIAQETATQETYNLSYTSSNSNYATFWSSCYGGIEAANIAISSIPKIVDVQLTTSETSRLLGEARFLRAYYYYMLVQLFGDIPMKTFPTVSPSDGQIGKTAIKDIYEKVIVPDLQFAESSSMPSTSGEGRVSIGAAKSLLAKVYLTMAGYPLNQTDKYLLAKTEAAAVISGNYYSLFQSDANLSWFEKLNNSDYDNKEEQIFMVQYAINLVNSTMSIYLAPVAGAGAITVSTIHFGGLRPTTQFYNSYSPQDLRAQEKGFFFSQFPNVSGTKIISFDRSVYKYFDKYFIQTAPYANKNQPLIRYADILLVYAEAQNEADGTPNADAYNAINSVRQRSGLANLTGLSKQDFEEAVWKERAWELTCEGQVWFDMKRTQKAFNGSSMVNLIGYTTPNGKIYSQSDLYFPIPQSEINVDPLLGK
;
A
#
# COMPACT_ATOMS: atom_id res chain seq x y z
N MET A 1 30.68 -74.51 -13.36
CA MET A 1 30.51 -73.60 -12.23
C MET A 1 31.54 -72.44 -12.24
N LYS A 2 32.81 -72.61 -12.46
CA LYS A 2 33.83 -71.51 -12.43
C LYS A 2 33.65 -70.44 -13.51
N ARG A 3 33.11 -70.76 -14.70
CA ARG A 3 32.87 -69.72 -15.79
C ARG A 3 31.67 -68.84 -15.56
N ILE A 4 30.62 -69.30 -14.84
CA ILE A 4 29.43 -68.50 -14.51
C ILE A 4 29.76 -67.47 -13.45
N ASN A 5 30.63 -67.80 -12.50
CA ASN A 5 31.03 -66.83 -11.45
C ASN A 5 31.87 -65.66 -11.99
N ILE A 6 32.68 -65.88 -13.04
CA ILE A 6 33.46 -64.82 -13.69
C ILE A 6 32.57 -63.87 -14.47
N ILE A 7 31.55 -64.35 -15.15
CA ILE A 7 30.58 -63.51 -15.85
C ILE A 7 29.76 -62.67 -14.87
N PHE A 8 29.35 -63.20 -13.74
CA PHE A 8 28.64 -62.48 -12.70
C PHE A 8 29.54 -61.40 -12.08
N LEU A 9 30.84 -61.69 -11.83
CA LEU A 9 31.79 -60.70 -11.30
C LEU A 9 32.08 -59.58 -12.28
N LEU A 10 32.15 -59.84 -13.58
CA LEU A 10 32.33 -58.84 -14.64
C LEU A 10 31.10 -57.92 -14.81
N ILE A 11 29.89 -58.45 -14.67
CA ILE A 11 28.63 -57.67 -14.72
C ILE A 11 28.54 -56.78 -13.47
N THR A 12 28.98 -57.21 -12.31
CA THR A 12 28.95 -56.43 -11.07
C THR A 12 29.95 -55.28 -11.08
N VAL A 13 31.13 -55.45 -11.73
CA VAL A 13 32.13 -54.38 -11.89
C VAL A 13 31.70 -53.33 -12.90
N PHE A 14 30.97 -53.69 -13.97
CA PHE A 14 30.38 -52.71 -14.92
C PHE A 14 29.17 -51.91 -14.30
N ALA A 15 28.46 -52.47 -13.36
CA ALA A 15 27.36 -51.79 -12.68
C ALA A 15 27.85 -50.74 -11.65
N LEU A 16 29.11 -50.72 -11.25
CA LEU A 16 29.70 -49.77 -10.30
C LEU A 16 30.35 -48.56 -11.00
N SER A 17 30.50 -48.55 -12.33
CA SER A 17 30.90 -47.38 -13.10
C SER A 17 29.71 -46.53 -13.48
N SER A 18 28.92 -46.10 -12.50
CA SER A 18 27.89 -45.07 -12.69
C SER A 18 28.60 -43.74 -13.01
N CYS A 19 28.57 -43.31 -14.26
CA CYS A 19 29.01 -41.98 -14.67
C CYS A 19 28.14 -40.95 -13.95
N LYS A 20 28.61 -40.39 -12.85
CA LYS A 20 27.99 -39.30 -12.09
C LYS A 20 27.62 -38.10 -12.99
N ASN A 21 28.28 -37.92 -14.12
CA ASN A 21 28.04 -36.82 -15.05
C ASN A 21 26.96 -37.09 -16.14
N TRP A 22 26.38 -38.28 -16.22
CA TRP A 22 25.34 -38.59 -17.19
C TRP A 22 23.93 -38.27 -16.69
N LEU A 23 23.78 -38.03 -15.38
CA LEU A 23 22.54 -37.62 -14.71
C LEU A 23 22.54 -36.14 -14.30
N THR A 24 23.59 -35.39 -14.63
CA THR A 24 23.51 -33.94 -14.53
C THR A 24 22.77 -33.42 -15.78
N GLU A 25 21.49 -33.23 -15.61
CA GLU A 25 20.67 -32.49 -16.56
C GLU A 25 21.24 -31.07 -16.67
N VAL A 26 21.99 -30.80 -17.73
CA VAL A 26 22.34 -29.43 -18.11
C VAL A 26 21.17 -28.95 -18.96
N PRO A 27 20.31 -28.08 -18.42
CA PRO A 27 19.20 -27.54 -19.18
C PRO A 27 19.73 -26.85 -20.44
N LYS A 28 19.35 -27.34 -21.64
CA LYS A 28 19.82 -26.80 -22.93
C LYS A 28 19.24 -25.43 -23.26
N SER A 29 18.40 -24.86 -22.38
CA SER A 29 17.78 -23.54 -22.52
C SER A 29 17.56 -22.89 -21.16
N THR A 30 18.60 -22.62 -20.38
CA THR A 30 18.49 -21.67 -19.28
C THR A 30 18.82 -20.28 -19.80
N GLN A 31 17.79 -19.49 -20.01
CA GLN A 31 18.01 -18.03 -20.01
C GLN A 31 18.55 -17.66 -18.62
N PRO A 32 19.59 -16.82 -18.54
CA PRO A 32 20.06 -16.29 -17.26
C PRO A 32 18.89 -15.67 -16.51
N ILE A 33 18.81 -15.93 -15.21
CA ILE A 33 17.80 -15.28 -14.35
C ILE A 33 17.98 -13.76 -14.50
N GLY A 34 16.91 -13.04 -14.94
CA GLY A 34 16.94 -11.60 -15.17
C GLY A 34 17.34 -11.16 -16.58
N GLY A 35 17.59 -12.11 -17.51
CA GLY A 35 17.84 -11.80 -18.93
C GLY A 35 19.24 -11.30 -19.26
N THR A 36 19.45 -10.86 -20.51
CA THR A 36 20.76 -10.46 -21.06
C THR A 36 20.72 -9.15 -21.85
N THR A 37 19.56 -8.56 -22.07
CA THR A 37 19.36 -7.36 -22.88
C THR A 37 18.77 -6.21 -22.09
N TYR A 38 18.84 -4.99 -22.62
CA TYR A 38 18.12 -3.83 -22.09
C TYR A 38 16.62 -4.10 -21.96
N ALA A 39 16.01 -4.71 -22.96
CA ALA A 39 14.56 -5.06 -22.90
C ALA A 39 14.25 -6.01 -21.74
N ASP A 40 15.13 -6.99 -21.48
CA ASP A 40 14.97 -7.88 -20.32
C ASP A 40 15.09 -7.13 -18.99
N ALA A 41 16.02 -6.17 -18.89
CA ALA A 41 16.17 -5.34 -17.70
C ALA A 41 14.90 -4.52 -17.43
N VAL A 42 14.33 -3.88 -18.46
CA VAL A 42 13.08 -3.13 -18.37
C VAL A 42 11.92 -4.04 -18.00
N ALA A 43 11.80 -5.21 -18.64
CA ALA A 43 10.75 -6.19 -18.35
C ALA A 43 10.84 -6.73 -16.92
N SER A 44 12.05 -6.97 -16.41
CA SER A 44 12.29 -7.39 -15.02
C SER A 44 11.77 -6.36 -14.02
N VAL A 45 12.05 -5.06 -14.22
CA VAL A 45 11.53 -4.00 -13.37
C VAL A 45 10.02 -3.86 -13.52
N ASN A 46 9.46 -3.93 -14.74
CA ASN A 46 8.01 -3.88 -14.95
C ASN A 46 7.28 -5.02 -14.22
N GLY A 47 7.90 -6.21 -14.16
CA GLY A 47 7.38 -7.35 -13.40
C GLY A 47 7.19 -7.07 -11.91
N ILE A 48 8.03 -6.20 -11.31
CA ILE A 48 7.91 -5.84 -9.88
C ILE A 48 6.61 -5.05 -9.63
N TYR A 49 6.26 -4.12 -10.52
CA TYR A 49 5.02 -3.33 -10.41
C TYR A 49 3.75 -4.18 -10.42
N ALA A 50 3.78 -5.35 -11.08
CA ALA A 50 2.60 -6.23 -11.15
C ALA A 50 2.10 -6.68 -9.77
N TYR A 51 2.99 -6.83 -8.81
CA TYR A 51 2.65 -7.23 -7.44
C TYR A 51 1.98 -6.13 -6.61
N LEU A 52 2.07 -4.85 -7.02
CA LEU A 52 1.38 -3.75 -6.34
C LEU A 52 -0.14 -3.91 -6.38
N ARG A 53 -0.69 -4.58 -7.40
CA ARG A 53 -2.13 -4.69 -7.60
C ARG A 53 -2.80 -5.68 -6.66
N ALA A 54 -2.14 -6.79 -6.36
CA ALA A 54 -2.77 -7.89 -5.63
C ALA A 54 -3.37 -7.50 -4.27
N PRO A 55 -2.80 -6.57 -3.48
CA PRO A 55 -3.43 -6.06 -2.28
C PRO A 55 -4.71 -5.24 -2.52
N TYR A 56 -4.93 -4.74 -3.75
CA TYR A 56 -6.01 -3.82 -4.10
C TYR A 56 -7.01 -4.40 -5.10
N ASP A 57 -6.64 -5.48 -5.78
CA ASP A 57 -7.41 -6.04 -6.90
C ASP A 57 -7.50 -7.55 -6.78
N LYS A 58 -8.22 -8.02 -5.78
CA LYS A 58 -8.56 -9.43 -5.66
C LYS A 58 -9.88 -9.69 -6.35
N THR A 59 -9.90 -10.65 -7.26
CA THR A 59 -11.13 -11.26 -7.78
C THR A 59 -11.86 -11.99 -6.65
N GLY A 60 -12.73 -11.28 -5.93
CA GLY A 60 -13.48 -11.77 -4.75
C GLY A 60 -13.39 -10.79 -3.59
N TYR A 61 -14.40 -10.29 -3.19
CA TYR A 61 -14.97 -9.65 -2.02
C TYR A 61 -14.23 -8.56 -1.22
N ALA A 62 -12.92 -8.50 -1.06
CA ALA A 62 -12.30 -7.39 -0.33
C ALA A 62 -10.82 -7.27 -0.63
N THR A 63 -10.39 -6.06 -0.84
CA THR A 63 -8.97 -5.76 -0.90
C THR A 63 -8.45 -5.55 0.52
N MET A 64 -7.25 -6.08 0.82
CA MET A 64 -6.63 -5.89 2.13
C MET A 64 -6.53 -4.41 2.51
N ALA A 65 -6.05 -3.58 1.59
CA ALA A 65 -5.81 -2.18 1.86
C ALA A 65 -7.09 -1.37 2.02
N PHE A 66 -8.14 -1.67 1.24
CA PHE A 66 -9.34 -0.86 1.26
C PHE A 66 -10.35 -1.31 2.33
N SER A 67 -10.71 -2.60 2.37
CA SER A 67 -11.72 -3.05 3.31
C SER A 67 -11.14 -3.46 4.65
N SER A 68 -10.11 -4.33 4.69
CA SER A 68 -9.60 -4.83 5.96
C SER A 68 -8.98 -3.72 6.82
N LEU A 69 -8.14 -2.85 6.24
CA LEU A 69 -7.51 -1.77 7.00
C LEU A 69 -8.49 -0.69 7.45
N GLU A 70 -9.52 -0.39 6.65
CA GLU A 70 -10.51 0.62 7.03
C GLU A 70 -11.47 0.12 8.10
N VAL A 71 -11.98 -1.12 8.00
CA VAL A 71 -12.86 -1.67 9.05
C VAL A 71 -12.13 -1.89 10.36
N GLN A 72 -10.82 -2.13 10.31
CA GLN A 72 -9.99 -2.27 11.51
C GLN A 72 -9.87 -0.97 12.31
N THR A 73 -10.01 0.19 11.65
CA THR A 73 -9.97 1.48 12.37
C THR A 73 -11.14 1.69 13.32
N GLY A 74 -12.21 0.90 13.19
CA GLY A 74 -13.48 1.12 13.89
C GLY A 74 -14.29 2.32 13.37
N GLN A 75 -13.83 2.98 12.29
CA GLN A 75 -14.50 4.12 11.67
C GLN A 75 -15.54 3.69 10.62
N TYR A 76 -15.49 2.44 10.17
CA TYR A 76 -16.35 1.90 9.12
C TYR A 76 -17.00 0.58 9.50
N PHE A 77 -18.22 0.41 9.01
CA PHE A 77 -18.89 -0.88 8.92
C PHE A 77 -18.71 -1.44 7.51
N PRO A 78 -18.45 -2.75 7.37
CA PRO A 78 -18.56 -3.39 6.06
C PRO A 78 -20.02 -3.40 5.62
N ASP A 79 -20.29 -3.17 4.35
CA ASP A 79 -21.64 -3.38 3.80
C ASP A 79 -22.03 -4.87 3.90
N PRO A 80 -23.34 -5.21 3.98
CA PRO A 80 -23.80 -6.58 4.21
C PRO A 80 -23.24 -7.66 3.28
N LEU A 81 -22.85 -7.35 2.04
CA LEU A 81 -22.21 -8.36 1.17
C LEU A 81 -20.74 -8.60 1.54
N ILE A 82 -20.00 -7.54 1.81
CA ILE A 82 -18.61 -7.67 2.31
C ILE A 82 -18.62 -8.29 3.70
N ALA A 83 -19.65 -8.01 4.50
CA ALA A 83 -19.84 -8.58 5.83
C ALA A 83 -20.02 -10.12 5.81
N GLN A 84 -20.32 -10.74 4.69
CA GLN A 84 -20.39 -12.20 4.55
C GLN A 84 -19.02 -12.84 4.31
N GLU A 85 -17.99 -12.05 3.98
CA GLU A 85 -16.64 -12.55 3.80
C GLU A 85 -15.96 -12.76 5.15
N THR A 86 -15.65 -14.03 5.48
CA THR A 86 -15.03 -14.43 6.75
C THR A 86 -13.75 -13.63 7.04
N ALA A 87 -12.90 -13.41 6.05
CA ALA A 87 -11.63 -12.71 6.23
C ALA A 87 -11.81 -11.24 6.68
N THR A 88 -12.80 -10.53 6.11
CA THR A 88 -13.13 -9.16 6.51
C THR A 88 -13.82 -9.16 7.88
N GLN A 89 -14.68 -10.13 8.17
CA GLN A 89 -15.32 -10.27 9.48
C GLN A 89 -14.33 -10.53 10.61
N GLU A 90 -13.31 -11.35 10.39
CA GLU A 90 -12.24 -11.54 11.36
C GLU A 90 -11.54 -10.20 11.69
N THR A 91 -11.22 -9.41 10.69
CA THR A 91 -10.59 -8.09 10.88
C THR A 91 -11.55 -7.12 11.60
N TYR A 92 -12.80 -7.03 11.16
CA TYR A 92 -13.81 -6.18 11.78
C TYR A 92 -14.08 -6.53 13.24
N ASN A 93 -14.03 -7.82 13.58
CA ASN A 93 -14.28 -8.32 14.93
C ASN A 93 -13.03 -8.43 15.80
N LEU A 94 -11.85 -8.02 15.32
CA LEU A 94 -10.57 -8.19 16.00
C LEU A 94 -10.34 -9.66 16.44
N SER A 95 -10.66 -10.62 15.56
CA SER A 95 -10.58 -12.06 15.81
C SER A 95 -9.68 -12.76 14.79
N TYR A 96 -8.47 -12.24 14.65
CA TYR A 96 -7.52 -12.65 13.61
C TYR A 96 -7.10 -14.11 13.71
N THR A 97 -7.03 -14.78 12.55
CA THR A 97 -6.49 -16.13 12.44
C THR A 97 -5.37 -16.20 11.39
N SER A 98 -4.42 -17.13 11.57
CA SER A 98 -3.35 -17.37 10.59
C SER A 98 -3.86 -17.97 9.27
N SER A 99 -5.11 -18.42 9.23
CA SER A 99 -5.77 -18.93 8.02
C SER A 99 -6.53 -17.86 7.22
N ASN A 100 -6.49 -16.59 7.64
CA ASN A 100 -7.14 -15.49 6.94
C ASN A 100 -6.58 -15.33 5.52
N SER A 101 -7.46 -15.44 4.52
CA SER A 101 -7.05 -15.43 3.10
C SER A 101 -6.54 -14.08 2.63
N ASN A 102 -6.99 -12.97 3.23
CA ASN A 102 -6.54 -11.63 2.88
C ASN A 102 -5.08 -11.44 3.33
N TYR A 103 -4.73 -11.91 4.53
CA TYR A 103 -3.35 -11.84 5.02
C TYR A 103 -2.41 -12.69 4.19
N ALA A 104 -2.81 -13.92 3.83
CA ALA A 104 -2.03 -14.83 2.99
C ALA A 104 -1.79 -14.26 1.58
N THR A 105 -2.83 -13.69 0.97
CA THR A 105 -2.72 -13.07 -0.37
C THR A 105 -1.80 -11.85 -0.33
N PHE A 106 -1.94 -10.99 0.69
CA PHE A 106 -1.11 -9.82 0.84
C PHE A 106 0.37 -10.19 1.04
N TRP A 107 0.63 -11.12 1.96
CA TRP A 107 1.97 -11.62 2.24
C TRP A 107 2.64 -12.20 0.99
N SER A 108 2.00 -13.14 0.31
CA SER A 108 2.54 -13.78 -0.89
C SER A 108 2.81 -12.78 -2.02
N SER A 109 1.94 -11.78 -2.19
CA SER A 109 2.13 -10.72 -3.18
C SER A 109 3.34 -9.84 -2.86
N CYS A 110 3.48 -9.40 -1.62
CA CYS A 110 4.63 -8.59 -1.22
C CYS A 110 5.94 -9.36 -1.36
N TYR A 111 6.00 -10.63 -0.92
CA TYR A 111 7.20 -11.44 -1.09
C TYR A 111 7.49 -11.81 -2.55
N GLY A 112 6.46 -11.98 -3.39
CA GLY A 112 6.62 -12.10 -4.84
C GLY A 112 7.27 -10.84 -5.45
N GLY A 113 6.82 -9.66 -5.02
CA GLY A 113 7.42 -8.38 -5.43
C GLY A 113 8.86 -8.20 -4.92
N ILE A 114 9.16 -8.61 -3.69
CA ILE A 114 10.51 -8.63 -3.11
C ILE A 114 11.42 -9.54 -3.91
N GLU A 115 10.98 -10.75 -4.24
CA GLU A 115 11.76 -11.71 -5.04
C GLU A 115 12.04 -11.15 -6.45
N ALA A 116 11.04 -10.61 -7.13
CA ALA A 116 11.21 -9.97 -8.43
C ALA A 116 12.21 -8.79 -8.34
N ALA A 117 12.14 -7.99 -7.29
CA ALA A 117 13.09 -6.89 -7.06
C ALA A 117 14.51 -7.40 -6.79
N ASN A 118 14.67 -8.47 -5.98
CA ASN A 118 15.97 -9.08 -5.73
C ASN A 118 16.62 -9.60 -7.03
N ILE A 119 15.82 -10.22 -7.91
CA ILE A 119 16.27 -10.68 -9.22
C ILE A 119 16.75 -9.48 -10.05
N ALA A 120 15.94 -8.42 -10.18
CA ALA A 120 16.30 -7.23 -10.95
C ALA A 120 17.56 -6.55 -10.40
N ILE A 121 17.64 -6.32 -9.09
CA ILE A 121 18.81 -5.70 -8.43
C ILE A 121 20.09 -6.51 -8.61
N SER A 122 19.99 -7.84 -8.62
CA SER A 122 21.13 -8.74 -8.78
C SER A 122 21.57 -8.90 -10.23
N SER A 123 20.65 -8.87 -11.20
CA SER A 123 20.92 -9.18 -12.61
C SER A 123 21.25 -7.95 -13.45
N ILE A 124 20.54 -6.84 -13.29
CA ILE A 124 20.71 -5.64 -14.14
C ILE A 124 22.17 -5.16 -14.21
N PRO A 125 22.95 -5.11 -13.11
CA PRO A 125 24.37 -4.70 -13.20
C PRO A 125 25.28 -5.64 -14.00
N LYS A 126 24.83 -6.84 -14.35
CA LYS A 126 25.60 -7.85 -15.08
C LYS A 126 25.26 -7.88 -16.57
N ILE A 127 24.21 -7.19 -16.97
CA ILE A 127 23.77 -7.13 -18.37
C ILE A 127 24.72 -6.21 -19.15
N VAL A 128 25.25 -6.73 -20.25
CA VAL A 128 26.11 -5.98 -21.18
C VAL A 128 25.28 -5.61 -22.41
N ASP A 129 24.76 -4.38 -22.42
CA ASP A 129 23.96 -3.83 -23.51
C ASP A 129 24.26 -2.33 -23.66
N VAL A 130 24.44 -1.85 -24.88
CA VAL A 130 24.79 -0.45 -25.16
C VAL A 130 23.68 0.54 -24.74
N GLN A 131 22.43 0.09 -24.68
CA GLN A 131 21.31 0.89 -24.23
C GLN A 131 21.27 1.01 -22.70
N LEU A 132 21.93 0.10 -21.98
CA LEU A 132 21.98 0.10 -20.53
C LEU A 132 23.14 1.00 -20.04
N THR A 133 23.01 2.30 -20.29
CA THR A 133 23.97 3.30 -19.80
C THR A 133 24.00 3.33 -18.27
N THR A 134 25.03 3.98 -17.70
CA THR A 134 25.12 4.19 -16.24
C THR A 134 23.86 4.87 -15.68
N SER A 135 23.34 5.88 -16.38
CA SER A 135 22.11 6.59 -15.99
C SER A 135 20.89 5.66 -16.02
N GLU A 136 20.75 4.88 -17.09
CA GLU A 136 19.61 3.96 -17.25
C GLU A 136 19.66 2.80 -16.24
N THR A 137 20.85 2.26 -15.99
CA THR A 137 21.08 1.28 -14.92
C THR A 137 20.69 1.87 -13.56
N SER A 138 21.13 3.09 -13.25
CA SER A 138 20.81 3.78 -12.00
C SER A 138 19.29 4.00 -11.86
N ARG A 139 18.60 4.40 -12.95
CA ARG A 139 17.15 4.58 -12.99
C ARG A 139 16.42 3.28 -12.70
N LEU A 140 16.73 2.21 -13.42
CA LEU A 140 16.08 0.90 -13.24
C LEU A 140 16.31 0.32 -11.84
N LEU A 141 17.53 0.44 -11.32
CA LEU A 141 17.83 0.02 -9.95
C LEU A 141 17.12 0.88 -8.90
N GLY A 142 16.95 2.18 -9.15
CA GLY A 142 16.19 3.08 -8.29
C GLY A 142 14.73 2.64 -8.16
N GLU A 143 14.09 2.31 -9.28
CA GLU A 143 12.72 1.79 -9.28
C GLU A 143 12.62 0.44 -8.56
N ALA A 144 13.51 -0.50 -8.85
CA ALA A 144 13.50 -1.82 -8.23
C ALA A 144 13.69 -1.75 -6.70
N ARG A 145 14.61 -0.90 -6.23
CA ARG A 145 14.86 -0.70 -4.79
C ARG A 145 13.69 0.00 -4.11
N PHE A 146 13.12 1.05 -4.71
CA PHE A 146 11.92 1.69 -4.18
C PHE A 146 10.80 0.67 -3.96
N LEU A 147 10.51 -0.15 -4.96
CA LEU A 147 9.43 -1.15 -4.89
C LEU A 147 9.71 -2.21 -3.82
N ARG A 148 10.98 -2.66 -3.69
CA ARG A 148 11.37 -3.59 -2.63
C ARG A 148 11.17 -2.97 -1.24
N ALA A 149 11.60 -1.73 -1.06
CA ALA A 149 11.39 -0.98 0.18
C ALA A 149 9.91 -0.81 0.50
N TYR A 150 9.08 -0.49 -0.50
CA TYR A 150 7.63 -0.36 -0.32
C TYR A 150 6.99 -1.67 0.17
N TYR A 151 7.33 -2.81 -0.45
CA TYR A 151 6.80 -4.11 -0.01
C TYR A 151 7.22 -4.46 1.41
N TYR A 152 8.49 -4.26 1.76
CA TYR A 152 8.95 -4.44 3.13
C TYR A 152 8.27 -3.50 4.11
N TYR A 153 8.12 -2.22 3.76
CA TYR A 153 7.45 -1.23 4.59
C TYR A 153 6.00 -1.62 4.90
N MET A 154 5.27 -2.12 3.92
CA MET A 154 3.91 -2.62 4.13
C MET A 154 3.90 -3.88 5.01
N LEU A 155 4.77 -4.84 4.74
CA LEU A 155 4.84 -6.09 5.50
C LEU A 155 5.17 -5.85 6.99
N VAL A 156 6.20 -5.05 7.29
CA VAL A 156 6.59 -4.80 8.70
C VAL A 156 5.52 -4.03 9.47
N GLN A 157 4.77 -3.18 8.81
CA GLN A 157 3.65 -2.49 9.44
C GLN A 157 2.49 -3.43 9.76
N LEU A 158 2.27 -4.48 8.98
CA LEU A 158 1.14 -5.39 9.18
C LEU A 158 1.50 -6.60 10.04
N PHE A 159 2.71 -7.13 9.91
CA PHE A 159 3.10 -8.40 10.54
C PHE A 159 4.22 -8.29 11.59
N GLY A 160 4.84 -7.12 11.73
CA GLY A 160 5.94 -6.92 12.68
C GLY A 160 7.24 -7.56 12.19
N ASP A 161 7.81 -8.44 12.99
CA ASP A 161 9.02 -9.19 12.66
C ASP A 161 8.73 -10.24 11.57
N ILE A 162 9.46 -10.14 10.46
CA ILE A 162 9.25 -10.96 9.24
C ILE A 162 10.59 -11.41 8.65
N PRO A 163 10.63 -12.39 7.73
CA PRO A 163 11.84 -12.76 7.00
C PRO A 163 12.44 -11.61 6.21
N MET A 164 13.75 -11.37 6.36
CA MET A 164 14.49 -10.37 5.58
C MET A 164 15.33 -11.07 4.52
N LYS A 165 14.85 -11.04 3.26
CA LYS A 165 15.52 -11.67 2.12
C LYS A 165 15.92 -10.59 1.10
N THR A 166 17.22 -10.44 0.83
CA THR A 166 17.77 -9.42 -0.05
C THR A 166 18.52 -9.98 -1.27
N PHE A 167 18.34 -11.27 -1.54
CA PHE A 167 18.96 -12.01 -2.65
C PHE A 167 17.93 -12.91 -3.33
N PRO A 168 18.13 -13.24 -4.63
CA PRO A 168 17.24 -14.15 -5.36
C PRO A 168 17.21 -15.55 -4.76
N THR A 169 16.08 -16.23 -4.84
CA THR A 169 15.94 -17.64 -4.49
C THR A 169 16.63 -18.52 -5.52
N VAL A 170 17.58 -19.34 -5.11
CA VAL A 170 18.28 -20.32 -5.96
C VAL A 170 18.07 -21.75 -5.46
N SER A 171 17.63 -21.91 -4.21
CA SER A 171 17.35 -23.22 -3.59
C SER A 171 16.16 -23.12 -2.63
N PRO A 172 15.44 -24.21 -2.36
CA PRO A 172 14.35 -24.23 -1.38
C PRO A 172 14.75 -23.76 0.03
N SER A 173 15.99 -24.00 0.44
CA SER A 173 16.50 -23.56 1.75
C SER A 173 16.62 -22.06 1.90
N ASP A 174 16.69 -21.31 0.81
CA ASP A 174 16.75 -19.83 0.81
C ASP A 174 15.45 -19.19 1.31
N GLY A 175 14.37 -19.96 1.41
CA GLY A 175 13.09 -19.52 1.95
C GLY A 175 12.90 -19.82 3.45
N GLN A 176 13.83 -20.53 4.09
CA GLN A 176 13.72 -20.94 5.50
C GLN A 176 14.69 -20.12 6.37
N ILE A 177 14.43 -18.84 6.52
CA ILE A 177 15.34 -17.89 7.17
C ILE A 177 14.81 -17.30 8.49
N GLY A 178 13.58 -17.66 8.87
CA GLY A 178 12.96 -17.18 10.10
C GLY A 178 12.68 -15.67 10.12
N LYS A 179 12.28 -15.17 11.29
CA LYS A 179 11.94 -13.74 11.49
C LYS A 179 13.20 -12.91 11.74
N THR A 180 13.21 -11.71 11.20
CA THR A 180 14.17 -10.64 11.48
C THR A 180 13.43 -9.52 12.20
N ALA A 181 14.05 -8.90 13.19
CA ALA A 181 13.46 -7.80 13.93
C ALA A 181 13.08 -6.64 13.01
N ILE A 182 11.92 -6.06 13.22
CA ILE A 182 11.38 -4.93 12.45
C ILE A 182 12.39 -3.79 12.32
N LYS A 183 13.13 -3.46 13.39
CA LYS A 183 14.18 -2.44 13.39
C LYS A 183 15.24 -2.72 12.33
N ASP A 184 15.73 -3.94 12.26
CA ASP A 184 16.79 -4.35 11.33
C ASP A 184 16.32 -4.24 9.88
N ILE A 185 15.05 -4.54 9.61
CA ILE A 185 14.47 -4.42 8.26
C ILE A 185 14.39 -2.95 7.82
N TYR A 186 13.97 -2.05 8.72
CA TYR A 186 14.00 -0.61 8.44
C TYR A 186 15.42 -0.12 8.15
N GLU A 187 16.38 -0.46 9.02
CA GLU A 187 17.75 0.08 8.96
C GLU A 187 18.62 -0.54 7.87
N LYS A 188 18.38 -1.84 7.52
CA LYS A 188 19.23 -2.59 6.58
C LYS A 188 18.65 -2.69 5.18
N VAL A 189 17.34 -2.49 4.99
CA VAL A 189 16.69 -2.62 3.68
C VAL A 189 15.87 -1.40 3.32
N ILE A 190 14.84 -1.05 4.11
CA ILE A 190 13.87 -0.03 3.70
C ILE A 190 14.54 1.33 3.50
N VAL A 191 15.24 1.83 4.51
CA VAL A 191 15.90 3.15 4.44
C VAL A 191 17.02 3.17 3.40
N PRO A 192 17.98 2.21 3.36
CA PRO A 192 19.02 2.21 2.34
C PRO A 192 18.50 2.11 0.90
N ASP A 193 17.46 1.33 0.66
CA ASP A 193 16.85 1.21 -0.67
C ASP A 193 16.18 2.51 -1.11
N LEU A 194 15.48 3.21 -0.22
CA LEU A 194 14.88 4.51 -0.52
C LEU A 194 15.91 5.62 -0.72
N GLN A 195 16.98 5.65 0.08
CA GLN A 195 18.10 6.59 -0.08
C GLN A 195 18.82 6.37 -1.41
N PHE A 196 18.99 5.11 -1.86
CA PHE A 196 19.47 4.85 -3.19
C PHE A 196 18.50 5.36 -4.26
N ALA A 197 17.20 5.09 -4.09
CA ALA A 197 16.18 5.48 -5.05
C ALA A 197 16.12 7.01 -5.23
N GLU A 198 16.15 7.79 -4.16
CA GLU A 198 16.10 9.27 -4.24
C GLU A 198 17.35 9.88 -4.87
N SER A 199 18.51 9.19 -4.81
CA SER A 199 19.77 9.61 -5.39
C SER A 199 20.01 9.06 -6.81
N SER A 200 19.08 8.26 -7.34
CA SER A 200 19.20 7.62 -8.65
C SER A 200 18.89 8.58 -9.81
N SER A 201 19.04 8.10 -11.03
CA SER A 201 18.73 8.90 -12.24
C SER A 201 17.25 8.85 -12.65
N MET A 202 16.33 8.59 -11.71
CA MET A 202 14.89 8.68 -11.97
C MET A 202 14.47 10.14 -12.23
N PRO A 203 13.37 10.38 -12.95
CA PRO A 203 12.82 11.73 -13.10
C PRO A 203 12.27 12.26 -11.78
N SER A 204 12.18 13.59 -11.64
CA SER A 204 11.60 14.22 -10.44
C SER A 204 10.14 13.84 -10.21
N THR A 205 9.36 13.71 -11.29
CA THR A 205 7.96 13.23 -11.29
C THR A 205 7.75 12.24 -12.43
N SER A 206 6.68 11.47 -12.39
CA SER A 206 6.32 10.57 -13.49
C SER A 206 4.82 10.65 -13.80
N GLY A 207 4.48 11.14 -14.98
CA GLY A 207 3.12 11.14 -15.51
C GLY A 207 2.62 9.78 -16.00
N GLU A 208 3.52 8.77 -16.06
CA GLU A 208 3.23 7.41 -16.55
C GLU A 208 3.05 6.39 -15.41
N GLY A 209 2.96 6.86 -14.17
CA GLY A 209 2.77 6.00 -13.01
C GLY A 209 4.00 5.19 -12.56
N ARG A 210 5.17 5.46 -13.14
CA ARG A 210 6.44 4.88 -12.66
C ARG A 210 6.92 5.62 -11.41
N VAL A 211 7.82 4.97 -10.67
CA VAL A 211 8.50 5.60 -9.52
C VAL A 211 9.31 6.81 -9.98
N SER A 212 9.29 7.85 -9.17
CA SER A 212 10.05 9.09 -9.36
C SER A 212 10.86 9.43 -8.12
N ILE A 213 11.79 10.39 -8.24
CA ILE A 213 12.53 10.92 -7.07
C ILE A 213 11.55 11.52 -6.05
N GLY A 214 10.49 12.22 -6.52
CA GLY A 214 9.46 12.75 -5.64
C GLY A 214 8.70 11.66 -4.88
N ALA A 215 8.42 10.52 -5.52
CA ALA A 215 7.83 9.36 -4.84
C ALA A 215 8.79 8.75 -3.82
N ALA A 216 10.10 8.64 -4.15
CA ALA A 216 11.10 8.09 -3.23
C ALA A 216 11.24 8.94 -1.97
N LYS A 217 11.39 10.26 -2.11
CA LYS A 217 11.42 11.21 -0.98
C LYS A 217 10.13 11.18 -0.15
N SER A 218 8.98 11.11 -0.82
CA SER A 218 7.68 11.03 -0.15
C SER A 218 7.55 9.77 0.70
N LEU A 219 7.96 8.61 0.16
CA LEU A 219 7.92 7.36 0.92
C LEU A 219 8.96 7.38 2.06
N LEU A 220 10.14 7.94 1.83
CA LEU A 220 11.18 8.05 2.86
C LEU A 220 10.73 8.96 4.01
N ALA A 221 10.05 10.08 3.73
CA ALA A 221 9.42 10.92 4.75
C ALA A 221 8.41 10.14 5.61
N LYS A 222 7.54 9.35 4.98
CA LYS A 222 6.56 8.47 5.67
C LYS A 222 7.25 7.39 6.50
N VAL A 223 8.29 6.78 5.97
CA VAL A 223 9.10 5.76 6.67
C VAL A 223 9.72 6.36 7.92
N TYR A 224 10.36 7.52 7.83
CA TYR A 224 10.95 8.18 9.00
C TYR A 224 9.89 8.58 10.03
N LEU A 225 8.74 9.11 9.59
CA LEU A 225 7.62 9.41 10.50
C LEU A 225 7.14 8.15 11.24
N THR A 226 7.08 7.00 10.55
CA THR A 226 6.70 5.73 11.17
C THR A 226 7.76 5.24 12.16
N MET A 227 9.05 5.35 11.82
CA MET A 227 10.16 4.98 12.72
C MET A 227 10.20 5.85 13.98
N ALA A 228 9.77 7.11 13.88
CA ALA A 228 9.69 8.02 15.02
C ALA A 228 8.63 7.62 16.06
N GLY A 229 7.57 6.91 15.60
CA GLY A 229 6.49 6.39 16.44
C GLY A 229 6.70 4.93 16.89
N TYR A 230 5.62 4.36 17.46
CA TYR A 230 5.60 2.95 17.89
C TYR A 230 5.76 1.99 16.70
N PRO A 231 6.51 0.88 16.82
CA PRO A 231 7.17 0.38 18.03
C PRO A 231 8.61 0.88 18.24
N LEU A 232 9.21 1.54 17.25
CA LEU A 232 10.63 1.90 17.29
C LEU A 232 10.91 3.11 18.19
N ASN A 233 10.00 4.08 18.22
CA ASN A 233 10.09 5.32 19.02
C ASN A 233 11.43 6.06 18.82
N GLN A 234 11.97 6.05 17.60
CA GLN A 234 13.22 6.72 17.23
C GLN A 234 12.92 8.21 16.94
N THR A 235 12.72 9.00 17.98
CA THR A 235 12.25 10.40 17.87
C THR A 235 13.18 11.31 17.08
N ASP A 236 14.48 10.96 16.93
CA ASP A 236 15.42 11.62 16.03
C ASP A 236 14.97 11.56 14.55
N LYS A 237 14.13 10.62 14.17
CA LYS A 237 13.60 10.46 12.82
C LYS A 237 12.58 11.53 12.42
N TYR A 238 11.97 12.25 13.36
CA TYR A 238 11.11 13.39 13.02
C TYR A 238 11.86 14.46 12.23
N LEU A 239 13.11 14.74 12.55
CA LEU A 239 13.92 15.69 11.78
C LEU A 239 14.14 15.22 10.34
N LEU A 240 14.39 13.93 10.14
CA LEU A 240 14.56 13.36 8.81
C LEU A 240 13.25 13.36 8.03
N ALA A 241 12.13 12.99 8.65
CA ALA A 241 10.80 13.05 8.04
C ALA A 241 10.45 14.48 7.58
N LYS A 242 10.71 15.48 8.43
CA LYS A 242 10.57 16.91 8.11
C LYS A 242 11.41 17.29 6.89
N THR A 243 12.66 16.86 6.84
CA THR A 243 13.60 17.20 5.76
C THR A 243 13.15 16.67 4.42
N GLU A 244 12.77 15.38 4.36
CA GLU A 244 12.30 14.76 3.11
C GLU A 244 10.96 15.33 2.63
N ALA A 245 10.02 15.54 3.56
CA ALA A 245 8.73 16.15 3.20
C ALA A 245 8.91 17.60 2.72
N ALA A 246 9.78 18.40 3.37
CA ALA A 246 10.13 19.75 2.93
C ALA A 246 10.74 19.74 1.52
N ALA A 247 11.60 18.77 1.20
CA ALA A 247 12.21 18.64 -0.14
C ALA A 247 11.15 18.37 -1.22
N VAL A 248 10.12 17.56 -0.94
CA VAL A 248 9.00 17.34 -1.85
C VAL A 248 8.18 18.62 -2.04
N ILE A 249 7.87 19.33 -0.96
CA ILE A 249 7.08 20.57 -0.99
C ILE A 249 7.82 21.67 -1.76
N SER A 250 9.10 21.91 -1.45
CA SER A 250 9.91 22.94 -2.10
C SER A 250 10.24 22.65 -3.56
N GLY A 251 10.16 21.38 -3.98
CA GLY A 251 10.33 20.99 -5.37
C GLY A 251 9.25 21.54 -6.32
N ASN A 252 8.09 21.92 -5.79
CA ASN A 252 6.94 22.47 -6.53
C ASN A 252 6.46 21.62 -7.71
N TYR A 253 6.67 20.30 -7.62
CA TYR A 253 6.26 19.35 -8.67
C TYR A 253 4.83 18.85 -8.47
N TYR A 254 4.29 19.00 -7.26
CA TYR A 254 2.98 18.51 -6.87
C TYR A 254 2.15 19.66 -6.28
N SER A 255 0.84 19.55 -6.44
CA SER A 255 -0.12 20.51 -5.88
C SER A 255 -1.41 19.81 -5.48
N LEU A 256 -2.14 20.35 -4.50
CA LEU A 256 -3.48 19.84 -4.19
C LEU A 256 -4.43 20.10 -5.35
N PHE A 257 -5.29 19.13 -5.67
CA PHE A 257 -6.39 19.37 -6.59
C PHE A 257 -7.24 20.55 -6.09
N GLN A 258 -7.56 21.47 -6.98
CA GLN A 258 -8.45 22.58 -6.73
C GLN A 258 -9.71 22.45 -7.57
N SER A 259 -10.85 22.90 -7.04
CA SER A 259 -12.08 23.04 -7.83
C SER A 259 -11.90 24.13 -8.90
N ASP A 260 -12.47 23.90 -10.07
CA ASP A 260 -12.55 24.87 -11.16
C ASP A 260 -14.00 25.06 -11.61
N ALA A 261 -14.21 25.77 -12.73
CA ALA A 261 -15.54 26.04 -13.25
C ALA A 261 -16.32 24.79 -13.70
N ASN A 262 -15.61 23.68 -13.97
CA ASN A 262 -16.19 22.46 -14.54
C ASN A 262 -16.28 21.32 -13.52
N LEU A 263 -15.24 21.15 -12.67
CA LEU A 263 -15.10 20.03 -11.75
C LEU A 263 -14.70 20.49 -10.36
N SER A 264 -15.34 19.93 -9.35
CA SER A 264 -14.86 20.02 -7.98
C SER A 264 -13.57 19.22 -7.80
N TRP A 265 -12.76 19.53 -6.79
CA TRP A 265 -11.57 18.76 -6.49
C TRP A 265 -11.88 17.28 -6.12
N PHE A 266 -13.07 17.01 -5.58
CA PHE A 266 -13.54 15.63 -5.33
C PHE A 266 -13.76 14.87 -6.64
N GLU A 267 -14.34 15.55 -7.64
CA GLU A 267 -14.55 14.93 -8.95
C GLU A 267 -13.23 14.66 -9.66
N LYS A 268 -12.23 15.54 -9.52
CA LYS A 268 -10.88 15.29 -10.03
C LYS A 268 -10.24 14.09 -9.33
N LEU A 269 -10.38 14.00 -7.99
CA LEU A 269 -9.85 12.87 -7.22
C LEU A 269 -10.46 11.52 -7.66
N ASN A 270 -11.74 11.51 -8.03
CA ASN A 270 -12.50 10.33 -8.42
C ASN A 270 -12.38 9.98 -9.91
N ASN A 271 -11.97 10.91 -10.77
CA ASN A 271 -11.91 10.74 -12.22
C ASN A 271 -10.53 10.19 -12.64
N SER A 272 -10.53 9.10 -13.40
CA SER A 272 -9.30 8.49 -13.95
C SER A 272 -8.53 9.40 -14.91
N ASP A 273 -9.16 10.41 -15.52
CA ASP A 273 -8.46 11.40 -16.36
C ASP A 273 -7.45 12.26 -15.58
N TYR A 274 -7.55 12.27 -14.24
CA TYR A 274 -6.65 12.98 -13.34
C TYR A 274 -5.65 12.05 -12.63
N ASP A 275 -5.59 10.79 -13.01
CA ASP A 275 -4.59 9.86 -12.47
C ASP A 275 -3.17 10.28 -12.88
N ASN A 276 -2.22 10.09 -11.98
CA ASN A 276 -0.80 10.47 -12.13
C ASN A 276 -0.56 11.99 -12.37
N LYS A 277 -1.51 12.85 -11.99
CA LYS A 277 -1.42 14.30 -12.16
C LYS A 277 -1.45 15.03 -10.81
N GLU A 278 -0.90 16.22 -10.77
CA GLU A 278 -0.97 17.20 -9.67
C GLU A 278 -0.75 16.60 -8.28
N GLU A 279 -1.80 16.14 -7.62
CA GLU A 279 -1.78 15.61 -6.26
C GLU A 279 -1.29 14.16 -6.17
N GLN A 280 -1.33 13.42 -7.27
CA GLN A 280 -1.05 11.99 -7.32
C GLN A 280 0.46 11.75 -7.47
N ILE A 281 1.14 11.37 -6.38
CA ILE A 281 2.60 11.16 -6.39
C ILE A 281 2.96 9.76 -6.86
N PHE A 282 2.25 8.74 -6.36
CA PHE A 282 2.46 7.35 -6.76
C PHE A 282 1.16 6.55 -6.63
N MET A 283 0.84 5.76 -7.67
CA MET A 283 -0.42 5.02 -7.78
C MET A 283 -0.19 3.60 -8.29
N VAL A 284 -1.08 2.68 -7.91
CA VAL A 284 -1.25 1.39 -8.59
C VAL A 284 -1.94 1.64 -9.92
N GLN A 285 -1.36 1.15 -11.02
CA GLN A 285 -1.83 1.42 -12.37
C GLN A 285 -2.83 0.36 -12.86
N TYR A 286 -3.91 0.81 -13.49
CA TYR A 286 -4.92 -0.01 -14.14
C TYR A 286 -5.16 0.44 -15.58
N ALA A 287 -5.63 -0.48 -16.42
CA ALA A 287 -5.98 -0.20 -17.81
C ALA A 287 -7.13 -1.11 -18.25
N ILE A 288 -8.21 -0.52 -18.77
CA ILE A 288 -9.37 -1.25 -19.27
C ILE A 288 -8.93 -2.31 -20.29
N ASN A 289 -9.53 -3.49 -20.19
CA ASN A 289 -9.30 -4.67 -21.05
C ASN A 289 -7.90 -5.32 -20.92
N LEU A 290 -7.02 -4.76 -20.07
CA LEU A 290 -5.72 -5.35 -19.72
C LEU A 290 -5.72 -5.75 -18.25
N VAL A 291 -5.91 -4.78 -17.37
CA VAL A 291 -6.01 -4.98 -15.93
C VAL A 291 -7.04 -3.98 -15.40
N ASN A 292 -8.25 -4.43 -15.21
CA ASN A 292 -9.37 -3.59 -14.80
C ASN A 292 -9.29 -3.23 -13.32
N SER A 293 -9.63 -1.97 -12.98
CA SER A 293 -9.87 -1.56 -11.60
C SER A 293 -11.25 -2.02 -11.14
N THR A 294 -11.31 -2.62 -9.97
CA THR A 294 -12.56 -3.04 -9.32
C THR A 294 -13.05 -2.03 -8.27
N MET A 295 -12.32 -0.95 -8.03
CA MET A 295 -12.59 0.01 -6.95
C MET A 295 -14.02 0.55 -6.97
N SER A 296 -14.50 1.05 -8.11
CA SER A 296 -15.86 1.61 -8.20
C SER A 296 -16.95 0.57 -7.96
N ILE A 297 -16.70 -0.69 -8.32
CA ILE A 297 -17.62 -1.81 -8.05
C ILE A 297 -17.67 -2.12 -6.55
N TYR A 298 -16.52 -2.07 -5.87
CA TYR A 298 -16.45 -2.23 -4.42
C TYR A 298 -17.15 -1.11 -3.66
N LEU A 299 -17.13 0.10 -4.23
CA LEU A 299 -17.75 1.27 -3.60
C LEU A 299 -19.25 1.38 -3.90
N ALA A 300 -19.80 0.61 -4.84
CA ALA A 300 -21.21 0.67 -5.18
C ALA A 300 -22.08 0.05 -4.07
N PRO A 301 -22.95 0.85 -3.39
CA PRO A 301 -23.78 0.36 -2.28
C PRO A 301 -24.73 -0.75 -2.70
N VAL A 302 -24.83 -1.83 -1.95
CA VAL A 302 -25.69 -3.00 -2.28
C VAL A 302 -27.13 -2.61 -2.54
N ALA A 303 -27.70 -1.79 -1.68
CA ALA A 303 -29.12 -1.39 -1.76
C ALA A 303 -29.47 -0.65 -3.07
N GLY A 304 -28.48 -0.05 -3.73
CA GLY A 304 -28.68 0.70 -4.99
C GLY A 304 -27.94 0.13 -6.18
N ALA A 305 -27.03 -0.82 -5.99
CA ALA A 305 -26.03 -1.19 -6.98
C ALA A 305 -26.61 -1.62 -8.34
N GLY A 306 -27.60 -2.50 -8.36
CA GLY A 306 -28.24 -2.95 -9.61
C GLY A 306 -29.00 -1.86 -10.38
N ALA A 307 -29.20 -0.67 -9.77
CA ALA A 307 -29.83 0.45 -10.43
C ALA A 307 -28.83 1.54 -10.82
N ILE A 308 -27.73 1.71 -10.09
CA ILE A 308 -26.76 2.79 -10.29
C ILE A 308 -25.55 2.41 -11.13
N THR A 309 -25.34 1.11 -11.40
CA THR A 309 -24.23 0.58 -12.19
C THR A 309 -24.69 -0.38 -13.27
N VAL A 310 -23.98 -0.42 -14.38
CA VAL A 310 -24.15 -1.45 -15.43
C VAL A 310 -23.44 -2.75 -15.06
N SER A 311 -22.61 -2.77 -14.04
CA SER A 311 -21.94 -3.99 -13.57
C SER A 311 -22.95 -4.94 -12.94
N THR A 312 -22.87 -6.22 -13.30
CA THR A 312 -23.62 -7.29 -12.63
C THR A 312 -22.94 -7.75 -11.33
N ILE A 313 -21.72 -7.30 -11.10
CA ILE A 313 -20.93 -7.59 -9.90
C ILE A 313 -20.80 -6.28 -9.10
N HIS A 314 -21.18 -6.32 -7.83
CA HIS A 314 -21.05 -5.21 -6.89
C HIS A 314 -20.94 -5.78 -5.48
N PHE A 315 -20.18 -5.12 -4.63
CA PHE A 315 -19.81 -5.68 -3.32
C PHE A 315 -20.31 -4.85 -2.14
N GLY A 316 -20.74 -3.61 -2.36
CA GLY A 316 -21.41 -2.81 -1.36
C GLY A 316 -20.54 -1.83 -0.59
N GLY A 317 -19.24 -1.91 -0.68
CA GLY A 317 -18.35 -0.90 -0.12
C GLY A 317 -18.34 -0.82 1.41
N LEU A 318 -17.98 0.35 1.89
CA LEU A 318 -17.86 0.69 3.30
C LEU A 318 -18.87 1.76 3.68
N ARG A 319 -19.42 1.67 4.88
CA ARG A 319 -20.31 2.67 5.46
C ARG A 319 -19.63 3.32 6.65
N PRO A 320 -19.47 4.66 6.69
CA PRO A 320 -18.90 5.31 7.85
C PRO A 320 -19.81 5.08 9.07
N THR A 321 -19.20 4.90 10.25
CA THR A 321 -19.96 4.93 11.51
C THR A 321 -20.57 6.32 11.70
N THR A 322 -21.71 6.41 12.35
CA THR A 322 -22.34 7.70 12.68
C THR A 322 -21.39 8.58 13.49
N GLN A 323 -20.62 7.99 14.38
CA GLN A 323 -19.61 8.68 15.19
C GLN A 323 -18.52 9.33 14.31
N PHE A 324 -17.94 8.60 13.37
CA PHE A 324 -16.93 9.12 12.49
C PHE A 324 -17.50 10.18 11.52
N TYR A 325 -18.63 9.89 10.89
CA TYR A 325 -19.24 10.86 9.98
C TYR A 325 -19.60 12.18 10.67
N ASN A 326 -20.20 12.13 11.87
CA ASN A 326 -20.58 13.32 12.62
C ASN A 326 -19.38 14.07 13.23
N SER A 327 -18.17 13.53 13.15
CA SER A 327 -16.95 14.20 13.57
C SER A 327 -16.50 15.30 12.60
N TYR A 328 -16.94 15.25 11.34
CA TYR A 328 -16.71 16.31 10.39
C TYR A 328 -17.50 17.56 10.76
N SER A 329 -16.88 18.73 10.63
CA SER A 329 -17.61 20.00 10.77
C SER A 329 -18.72 20.09 9.72
N PRO A 330 -19.88 20.72 10.03
CA PRO A 330 -20.93 20.98 9.04
C PRO A 330 -20.46 21.77 7.81
N GLN A 331 -19.38 22.53 7.92
CA GLN A 331 -18.75 23.29 6.83
C GLN A 331 -17.78 22.45 6.01
N ASP A 332 -17.39 21.28 6.49
CA ASP A 332 -16.40 20.44 5.81
C ASP A 332 -16.99 19.85 4.52
N LEU A 333 -16.42 20.28 3.38
CA LEU A 333 -16.89 19.85 2.07
C LEU A 333 -16.73 18.32 1.86
N ARG A 334 -15.83 17.67 2.58
CA ARG A 334 -15.63 16.21 2.50
C ARG A 334 -16.85 15.42 3.01
N ALA A 335 -17.57 15.96 3.97
CA ALA A 335 -18.79 15.35 4.51
C ALA A 335 -20.07 15.76 3.78
N GLN A 336 -20.00 16.69 2.84
CA GLN A 336 -21.16 17.03 1.99
C GLN A 336 -21.49 15.88 1.03
N GLU A 337 -22.73 15.85 0.53
CA GLU A 337 -23.18 14.86 -0.46
C GLU A 337 -22.28 14.87 -1.69
N LYS A 338 -21.68 13.72 -2.03
CA LYS A 338 -20.67 13.55 -3.09
C LYS A 338 -19.34 14.29 -2.85
N GLY A 339 -19.03 14.60 -1.59
CA GLY A 339 -17.65 14.84 -1.14
C GLY A 339 -16.90 13.48 -1.02
N PHE A 340 -16.63 13.05 0.21
CA PHE A 340 -16.09 11.71 0.47
C PHE A 340 -17.18 10.64 0.66
N PHE A 341 -18.43 11.07 0.83
CA PHE A 341 -19.57 10.21 1.09
C PHE A 341 -20.76 10.58 0.20
N PHE A 342 -21.66 9.60 0.00
CA PHE A 342 -22.91 9.81 -0.70
C PHE A 342 -24.01 8.94 -0.12
N SER A 343 -25.27 9.35 -0.31
CA SER A 343 -26.47 8.61 0.13
C SER A 343 -27.50 8.48 -0.98
N GLN A 344 -27.23 9.05 -2.14
CA GLN A 344 -28.08 8.98 -3.31
C GLN A 344 -27.29 9.11 -4.62
N PHE A 345 -27.76 8.44 -5.67
CA PHE A 345 -27.13 8.52 -6.99
C PHE A 345 -28.18 8.28 -8.10
N PRO A 346 -28.02 8.90 -9.29
CA PRO A 346 -28.87 8.62 -10.43
C PRO A 346 -28.79 7.14 -10.84
N ASN A 347 -29.93 6.57 -11.23
CA ASN A 347 -29.91 5.27 -11.89
C ASN A 347 -29.21 5.36 -13.27
N VAL A 348 -28.85 4.21 -13.86
CA VAL A 348 -28.12 4.13 -15.13
C VAL A 348 -28.78 4.93 -16.26
N SER A 349 -30.13 4.96 -16.31
CA SER A 349 -30.87 5.75 -17.31
C SER A 349 -30.98 7.24 -16.98
N GLY A 350 -30.52 7.70 -15.83
CA GLY A 350 -30.64 9.09 -15.36
C GLY A 350 -32.07 9.55 -15.03
N THR A 351 -33.05 8.65 -15.02
CA THR A 351 -34.47 8.98 -14.88
C THR A 351 -34.97 8.99 -13.43
N LYS A 352 -34.20 8.43 -12.49
CA LYS A 352 -34.57 8.30 -11.08
C LYS A 352 -33.35 8.45 -10.19
N ILE A 353 -33.51 9.12 -9.05
CA ILE A 353 -32.52 9.11 -7.96
C ILE A 353 -32.78 7.90 -7.06
N ILE A 354 -31.77 7.10 -6.83
CA ILE A 354 -31.78 5.96 -5.92
C ILE A 354 -31.15 6.40 -4.60
N SER A 355 -31.86 6.21 -3.50
CA SER A 355 -31.37 6.49 -2.14
C SER A 355 -30.91 5.20 -1.46
N PHE A 356 -29.86 5.29 -0.64
CA PHE A 356 -29.27 4.18 0.11
C PHE A 356 -28.58 4.72 1.38
N ASP A 357 -28.16 3.82 2.25
CA ASP A 357 -27.36 4.19 3.42
C ASP A 357 -26.07 4.89 3.00
N ARG A 358 -25.66 5.90 3.80
CA ARG A 358 -24.45 6.66 3.51
C ARG A 358 -23.26 5.74 3.33
N SER A 359 -22.61 5.88 2.19
CA SER A 359 -21.51 5.04 1.73
C SER A 359 -20.34 5.91 1.26
N VAL A 360 -19.18 5.30 1.08
CA VAL A 360 -17.98 5.99 0.59
C VAL A 360 -18.13 6.34 -0.89
N TYR A 361 -17.91 7.61 -1.21
CA TYR A 361 -17.87 8.16 -2.58
C TYR A 361 -16.45 8.46 -3.06
N LYS A 362 -15.50 8.60 -2.15
CA LYS A 362 -14.09 8.83 -2.47
C LYS A 362 -13.57 7.69 -3.36
N TYR A 363 -12.97 8.03 -4.51
CA TYR A 363 -12.52 7.11 -5.57
C TYR A 363 -13.64 6.38 -6.34
N PHE A 364 -14.90 6.75 -6.15
CA PHE A 364 -16.01 6.25 -6.96
C PHE A 364 -16.01 6.94 -8.32
N ASP A 365 -15.58 6.23 -9.36
CA ASP A 365 -15.54 6.76 -10.73
C ASP A 365 -16.93 6.67 -11.39
N LYS A 366 -17.68 7.77 -11.28
CA LYS A 366 -19.02 7.87 -11.84
C LYS A 366 -19.06 7.75 -13.38
N TYR A 367 -17.97 8.06 -14.05
CA TYR A 367 -17.93 8.06 -15.52
C TYR A 367 -17.93 6.64 -16.08
N PHE A 368 -17.29 5.69 -15.37
CA PHE A 368 -17.26 4.30 -15.78
C PHE A 368 -18.39 3.48 -15.19
N ILE A 369 -18.78 3.70 -13.94
CA ILE A 369 -19.74 2.83 -13.25
C ILE A 369 -21.11 2.71 -13.95
N GLN A 370 -21.51 3.72 -14.72
CA GLN A 370 -22.75 3.76 -15.50
C GLN A 370 -22.59 3.41 -16.98
N THR A 371 -21.37 3.26 -17.49
CA THR A 371 -21.09 3.02 -18.91
C THR A 371 -20.33 1.75 -19.19
N ALA A 372 -19.55 1.24 -18.23
CA ALA A 372 -18.76 0.03 -18.38
C ALA A 372 -18.79 -0.81 -17.09
N PRO A 373 -18.64 -2.15 -17.21
CA PRO A 373 -18.63 -3.04 -16.04
C PRO A 373 -17.35 -2.92 -15.20
N TYR A 374 -16.31 -2.29 -15.73
CA TYR A 374 -15.01 -2.09 -15.06
C TYR A 374 -14.49 -0.70 -15.33
N ALA A 375 -13.60 -0.22 -14.46
CA ALA A 375 -12.95 1.07 -14.57
C ALA A 375 -11.44 0.94 -14.80
N ASN A 376 -10.79 2.05 -15.16
CA ASN A 376 -9.34 2.20 -15.20
C ASN A 376 -8.82 3.13 -14.07
N LYS A 377 -9.65 3.41 -13.07
CA LYS A 377 -9.27 4.28 -11.94
C LYS A 377 -8.10 3.68 -11.19
N ASN A 378 -6.98 4.40 -11.16
CA ASN A 378 -5.79 4.03 -10.42
C ASN A 378 -6.00 4.20 -8.91
N GLN A 379 -5.34 3.36 -8.11
CA GLN A 379 -5.38 3.44 -6.65
C GLN A 379 -4.21 4.28 -6.14
N PRO A 380 -4.44 5.42 -5.48
CA PRO A 380 -3.36 6.21 -4.89
C PRO A 380 -2.71 5.47 -3.72
N LEU A 381 -1.37 5.48 -3.71
CA LEU A 381 -0.54 4.99 -2.61
C LEU A 381 0.11 6.14 -1.84
N ILE A 382 0.46 7.21 -2.55
CA ILE A 382 1.05 8.42 -1.98
C ILE A 382 0.43 9.63 -2.68
N ARG A 383 -0.16 10.53 -1.88
CA ARG A 383 -0.72 11.81 -2.35
C ARG A 383 -0.04 12.98 -1.68
N TYR A 384 -0.05 14.12 -2.35
CA TYR A 384 0.59 15.34 -1.86
C TYR A 384 -0.03 15.85 -0.54
N ALA A 385 -1.36 15.67 -0.35
CA ALA A 385 -2.02 15.98 0.91
C ALA A 385 -1.41 15.22 2.11
N ASP A 386 -1.06 13.92 1.93
CA ASP A 386 -0.39 13.15 2.97
C ASP A 386 0.99 13.75 3.31
N ILE A 387 1.77 14.16 2.31
CA ILE A 387 3.11 14.73 2.53
C ILE A 387 3.05 16.09 3.24
N LEU A 388 2.05 16.91 2.94
CA LEU A 388 1.80 18.15 3.68
C LEU A 388 1.54 17.86 5.16
N LEU A 389 0.74 16.86 5.47
CA LEU A 389 0.41 16.46 6.85
C LEU A 389 1.60 15.75 7.54
N VAL A 390 2.41 14.97 6.81
CA VAL A 390 3.69 14.43 7.31
C VAL A 390 4.63 15.57 7.71
N TYR A 391 4.76 16.60 6.86
CA TYR A 391 5.59 17.76 7.17
C TYR A 391 5.10 18.50 8.41
N ALA A 392 3.79 18.77 8.50
CA ALA A 392 3.20 19.48 9.62
C ALA A 392 3.46 18.77 10.95
N GLU A 393 3.26 17.46 11.01
CA GLU A 393 3.54 16.65 12.20
C GLU A 393 5.03 16.61 12.53
N ALA A 394 5.85 16.23 11.54
CA ALA A 394 7.29 16.06 11.75
C ALA A 394 7.99 17.36 12.16
N GLN A 395 7.55 18.51 11.63
CA GLN A 395 8.08 19.81 12.01
C GLN A 395 7.73 20.17 13.46
N ASN A 396 6.46 19.97 13.85
CA ASN A 396 6.01 20.22 15.23
C ASN A 396 6.79 19.37 16.25
N GLU A 397 7.01 18.09 15.90
CA GLU A 397 7.74 17.17 16.78
C GLU A 397 9.24 17.45 16.84
N ALA A 398 9.88 17.70 15.70
CA ALA A 398 11.31 17.95 15.62
C ALA A 398 11.73 19.27 16.30
N ASP A 399 10.91 20.32 16.11
CA ASP A 399 11.25 21.67 16.59
C ASP A 399 10.57 22.00 17.93
N GLY A 400 9.65 21.17 18.41
CA GLY A 400 8.96 21.30 19.69
C GLY A 400 7.84 22.36 19.71
N THR A 401 7.54 22.97 18.56
CA THR A 401 6.45 23.94 18.37
C THR A 401 6.14 24.06 16.87
N PRO A 402 4.86 24.26 16.49
CA PRO A 402 4.50 24.45 15.08
C PRO A 402 4.97 25.84 14.61
N ASN A 403 5.67 25.88 13.48
CA ASN A 403 6.08 27.10 12.81
C ASN A 403 5.08 27.52 11.70
N ALA A 404 5.34 28.63 11.03
CA ALA A 404 4.49 29.12 9.94
C ALA A 404 4.31 28.12 8.80
N ASP A 405 5.37 27.38 8.45
CA ASP A 405 5.30 26.39 7.35
C ASP A 405 4.48 25.16 7.72
N ALA A 406 4.53 24.71 8.98
CA ALA A 406 3.66 23.65 9.49
C ALA A 406 2.19 24.06 9.43
N TYR A 407 1.88 25.30 9.85
CA TYR A 407 0.53 25.85 9.68
C TYR A 407 0.13 25.97 8.22
N ASN A 408 1.01 26.44 7.33
CA ASN A 408 0.72 26.52 5.89
C ASN A 408 0.40 25.14 5.32
N ALA A 409 1.13 24.10 5.69
CA ALA A 409 0.94 22.75 5.22
C ALA A 409 -0.43 22.19 5.61
N ILE A 410 -0.80 22.19 6.88
CA ILE A 410 -2.10 21.69 7.33
C ILE A 410 -3.25 22.58 6.83
N ASN A 411 -3.07 23.90 6.85
CA ASN A 411 -4.09 24.85 6.44
C ASN A 411 -4.41 24.75 4.91
N SER A 412 -3.43 24.38 4.08
CA SER A 412 -3.69 24.12 2.66
C SER A 412 -4.71 23.00 2.44
N VAL A 413 -4.60 21.91 3.22
CA VAL A 413 -5.57 20.80 3.18
C VAL A 413 -6.94 21.24 3.71
N ARG A 414 -6.95 22.00 4.80
CA ARG A 414 -8.16 22.51 5.44
C ARG A 414 -8.92 23.51 4.58
N GLN A 415 -8.22 24.48 3.99
CA GLN A 415 -8.81 25.50 3.10
C GLN A 415 -9.48 24.85 1.88
N ARG A 416 -8.81 23.87 1.26
CA ARG A 416 -9.39 23.10 0.16
C ARG A 416 -10.72 22.45 0.55
N SER A 417 -10.81 22.02 1.81
CA SER A 417 -12.00 21.37 2.38
C SER A 417 -13.03 22.36 2.97
N GLY A 418 -12.85 23.67 2.76
CA GLY A 418 -13.78 24.71 3.23
C GLY A 418 -13.66 25.04 4.73
N LEU A 419 -12.57 24.62 5.37
CA LEU A 419 -12.35 24.83 6.80
C LEU A 419 -11.49 26.05 7.09
N ALA A 420 -11.72 26.69 8.23
CA ALA A 420 -10.90 27.80 8.72
C ALA A 420 -9.48 27.36 9.06
N ASN A 421 -8.55 28.33 8.93
CA ASN A 421 -7.16 28.13 9.31
C ASN A 421 -7.01 27.90 10.82
N LEU A 422 -6.10 27.01 11.16
CA LEU A 422 -5.57 26.86 12.51
C LEU A 422 -4.48 27.90 12.75
N THR A 423 -4.43 28.47 13.95
CA THR A 423 -3.41 29.43 14.39
C THR A 423 -3.21 29.34 15.90
N GLY A 424 -2.01 29.64 16.38
CA GLY A 424 -1.73 29.88 17.80
C GLY A 424 -1.89 28.67 18.72
N LEU A 425 -1.84 27.44 18.19
CA LEU A 425 -1.97 26.22 18.96
C LEU A 425 -0.67 25.90 19.73
N SER A 426 -0.82 25.28 20.89
CA SER A 426 0.32 24.64 21.56
C SER A 426 0.84 23.47 20.74
N LYS A 427 2.06 22.98 21.06
CA LYS A 427 2.62 21.76 20.44
C LYS A 427 1.61 20.61 20.45
N GLN A 428 1.03 20.33 21.60
CA GLN A 428 0.13 19.20 21.80
C GLN A 428 -1.21 19.39 21.05
N ASP A 429 -1.80 20.59 21.08
CA ASP A 429 -3.05 20.87 20.38
C ASP A 429 -2.85 20.80 18.86
N PHE A 430 -1.68 21.24 18.37
CA PHE A 430 -1.34 21.14 16.95
C PHE A 430 -1.12 19.69 16.51
N GLU A 431 -0.41 18.90 17.31
CA GLU A 431 -0.24 17.45 17.09
C GLU A 431 -1.59 16.76 16.96
N GLU A 432 -2.49 16.98 17.91
CA GLU A 432 -3.84 16.40 17.89
C GLU A 432 -4.65 16.87 16.65
N ALA A 433 -4.51 18.14 16.28
CA ALA A 433 -5.17 18.69 15.09
C ALA A 433 -4.66 18.04 13.81
N VAL A 434 -3.36 17.78 13.68
CA VAL A 434 -2.78 17.08 12.53
C VAL A 434 -3.28 15.63 12.46
N TRP A 435 -3.32 14.90 13.57
CA TRP A 435 -3.82 13.52 13.59
C TRP A 435 -5.30 13.42 13.23
N LYS A 436 -6.13 14.37 13.67
CA LYS A 436 -7.53 14.47 13.24
C LYS A 436 -7.65 14.78 11.76
N GLU A 437 -6.88 15.74 11.26
CA GLU A 437 -6.89 16.10 9.84
C GLU A 437 -6.46 14.91 8.97
N ARG A 438 -5.45 14.13 9.40
CA ARG A 438 -5.05 12.89 8.74
C ARG A 438 -6.17 11.85 8.73
N ALA A 439 -6.89 11.66 9.85
CA ALA A 439 -8.02 10.72 9.91
C ALA A 439 -9.15 11.11 8.94
N TRP A 440 -9.44 12.41 8.79
CA TRP A 440 -10.45 12.91 7.87
C TRP A 440 -9.99 12.89 6.41
N GLU A 441 -8.77 13.33 6.14
CA GLU A 441 -8.26 13.48 4.78
C GLU A 441 -7.85 12.15 4.15
N LEU A 442 -7.22 11.26 4.92
CA LEU A 442 -6.63 10.01 4.41
C LEU A 442 -7.54 8.80 4.60
N THR A 443 -8.77 9.01 5.02
CA THR A 443 -9.77 7.95 5.14
C THR A 443 -9.98 7.24 3.79
N CYS A 444 -10.21 5.94 3.81
CA CYS A 444 -10.35 5.07 2.64
C CYS A 444 -9.10 5.00 1.74
N GLU A 445 -7.92 5.15 2.35
CA GLU A 445 -6.62 4.99 1.67
C GLU A 445 -5.73 3.94 2.33
N GLY A 446 -6.23 3.24 3.35
CA GLY A 446 -5.46 2.25 4.11
C GLY A 446 -4.36 2.85 5.00
N GLN A 447 -4.41 4.18 5.26
CA GLN A 447 -3.36 4.88 6.01
C GLN A 447 -3.71 5.05 7.49
N VAL A 448 -4.99 5.23 7.81
CA VAL A 448 -5.45 5.61 9.16
C VAL A 448 -5.08 4.56 10.20
N TRP A 449 -5.16 3.27 9.88
CA TRP A 449 -4.73 2.21 10.79
C TRP A 449 -3.25 2.30 11.16
N PHE A 450 -2.38 2.62 10.19
CA PHE A 450 -0.94 2.79 10.45
C PHE A 450 -0.68 4.02 11.31
N ASP A 451 -1.42 5.11 11.11
CA ASP A 451 -1.35 6.28 11.98
C ASP A 451 -1.78 5.95 13.42
N MET A 452 -2.92 5.27 13.60
CA MET A 452 -3.39 4.83 14.92
C MET A 452 -2.33 3.99 15.65
N LYS A 453 -1.68 3.10 14.91
CA LYS A 453 -0.67 2.21 15.46
C LYS A 453 0.63 2.95 15.85
N ARG A 454 1.18 3.79 14.96
CA ARG A 454 2.42 4.52 15.26
C ARG A 454 2.27 5.56 16.35
N THR A 455 1.09 6.20 16.45
CA THR A 455 0.80 7.21 17.47
C THR A 455 0.24 6.60 18.75
N GLN A 456 -0.16 5.33 18.74
CA GLN A 456 -0.89 4.66 19.83
C GLN A 456 -2.18 5.40 20.20
N LYS A 457 -2.81 6.08 19.21
CA LYS A 457 -4.04 6.86 19.38
C LYS A 457 -5.13 6.39 18.42
N ALA A 458 -6.37 6.44 18.90
CA ALA A 458 -7.58 6.22 18.11
C ALA A 458 -8.42 7.50 18.12
N PHE A 459 -9.05 7.82 17.00
CA PHE A 459 -9.97 8.94 16.91
C PHE A 459 -11.39 8.48 17.25
N ASN A 460 -11.94 8.94 18.39
CA ASN A 460 -13.27 8.55 18.86
C ASN A 460 -14.39 9.46 18.35
N GLY A 461 -14.15 10.23 17.29
CA GLY A 461 -15.11 11.17 16.71
C GLY A 461 -15.10 12.57 17.36
N SER A 462 -14.40 12.78 18.48
CA SER A 462 -14.24 14.10 19.12
C SER A 462 -12.79 14.40 19.50
N SER A 463 -12.09 13.43 20.03
CA SER A 463 -10.71 13.55 20.53
C SER A 463 -9.88 12.32 20.18
N MET A 464 -8.54 12.49 20.26
CA MET A 464 -7.61 11.38 20.18
C MET A 464 -7.52 10.72 21.56
N VAL A 465 -7.82 9.41 21.63
CA VAL A 465 -7.77 8.60 22.85
C VAL A 465 -6.70 7.52 22.71
N ASN A 466 -6.29 6.89 23.82
CA ASN A 466 -5.35 5.78 23.73
C ASN A 466 -5.92 4.63 22.90
N LEU A 467 -5.12 4.08 21.97
CA LEU A 467 -5.54 2.97 21.12
C LEU A 467 -5.86 1.73 21.94
N ILE A 468 -4.91 1.32 22.77
CA ILE A 468 -5.11 0.14 23.63
C ILE A 468 -6.16 0.45 24.72
N GLY A 469 -7.19 -0.38 24.78
CA GLY A 469 -8.35 -0.20 25.64
C GLY A 469 -9.48 0.64 25.00
N TYR A 470 -9.30 1.21 23.81
CA TYR A 470 -10.39 1.90 23.11
C TYR A 470 -11.43 0.89 22.64
N THR A 471 -12.70 1.18 22.96
CA THR A 471 -13.84 0.39 22.49
C THR A 471 -14.36 0.96 21.18
N THR A 472 -14.31 0.16 20.13
CA THR A 472 -14.82 0.52 18.80
C THR A 472 -16.35 0.64 18.80
N PRO A 473 -16.98 1.31 17.80
CA PRO A 473 -18.43 1.39 17.69
C PRO A 473 -19.15 0.04 17.59
N ASN A 474 -18.48 -1.04 17.19
CA ASN A 474 -19.04 -2.40 17.21
C ASN A 474 -18.80 -3.16 18.52
N GLY A 475 -18.32 -2.46 19.57
CA GLY A 475 -18.14 -3.01 20.92
C GLY A 475 -16.89 -3.85 21.13
N LYS A 476 -15.92 -3.82 20.20
CA LYS A 476 -14.64 -4.51 20.36
C LYS A 476 -13.61 -3.59 21.02
N ILE A 477 -12.70 -4.18 21.79
CA ILE A 477 -11.68 -3.43 22.54
C ILE A 477 -10.31 -3.77 21.97
N TYR A 478 -9.54 -2.77 21.55
CA TYR A 478 -8.17 -2.98 21.08
C TYR A 478 -7.23 -3.41 22.21
N SER A 479 -6.44 -4.41 21.91
CA SER A 479 -5.36 -4.94 22.75
C SER A 479 -4.01 -4.91 22.02
N GLN A 480 -2.92 -5.22 22.71
CA GLN A 480 -1.60 -5.30 22.10
C GLN A 480 -1.51 -6.36 20.98
N SER A 481 -2.29 -7.46 21.10
CA SER A 481 -2.32 -8.50 20.07
C SER A 481 -2.97 -8.05 18.75
N ASP A 482 -3.72 -6.93 18.76
CA ASP A 482 -4.40 -6.42 17.58
C ASP A 482 -3.52 -5.52 16.71
N LEU A 483 -2.32 -5.18 17.19
CA LEU A 483 -1.40 -4.31 16.47
C LEU A 483 -0.74 -4.98 15.25
N TYR A 484 -0.68 -6.31 15.23
CA TYR A 484 -0.11 -7.07 14.12
C TYR A 484 -1.00 -8.23 13.75
N PHE A 485 -1.11 -8.48 12.44
CA PHE A 485 -1.76 -9.68 11.94
C PHE A 485 -0.89 -10.92 12.15
N PRO A 486 -1.48 -12.08 12.38
CA PRO A 486 -0.71 -13.34 12.44
C PRO A 486 -0.07 -13.63 11.09
N ILE A 487 1.13 -14.19 11.12
CA ILE A 487 1.79 -14.72 9.93
C ILE A 487 0.90 -15.83 9.33
N PRO A 488 0.69 -15.87 8.00
CA PRO A 488 -0.14 -16.88 7.37
C PRO A 488 0.31 -18.31 7.66
N GLN A 489 -0.63 -19.20 7.93
CA GLN A 489 -0.35 -20.59 8.27
C GLN A 489 0.38 -21.34 7.14
N SER A 490 0.09 -20.98 5.87
CA SER A 490 0.82 -21.51 4.72
C SER A 490 2.33 -21.28 4.81
N GLU A 491 2.73 -20.11 5.28
CA GLU A 491 4.14 -19.71 5.40
C GLU A 491 4.81 -20.43 6.59
N ILE A 492 4.10 -20.53 7.72
CA ILE A 492 4.59 -21.28 8.89
C ILE A 492 4.81 -22.76 8.54
N ASN A 493 3.99 -23.32 7.67
CA ASN A 493 4.14 -24.71 7.22
C ASN A 493 5.40 -24.91 6.34
N VAL A 494 5.82 -23.88 5.59
CA VAL A 494 7.04 -23.90 4.74
C VAL A 494 8.29 -23.57 5.55
N ASP A 495 8.20 -22.57 6.42
CA ASP A 495 9.27 -22.18 7.35
C ASP A 495 8.77 -22.22 8.81
N PRO A 496 8.96 -23.36 9.53
CA PRO A 496 8.52 -23.49 10.90
C PRO A 496 9.18 -22.53 11.90
N LEU A 497 10.27 -21.84 11.53
CA LEU A 497 10.90 -20.79 12.34
C LEU A 497 9.99 -19.57 12.50
N LEU A 498 9.03 -19.37 11.61
CA LEU A 498 8.05 -18.29 11.66
C LEU A 498 7.01 -18.47 12.78
N GLY A 499 6.79 -19.69 13.23
CA GLY A 499 5.84 -20.02 14.31
C GLY A 499 6.42 -19.89 15.74
N LYS A 500 7.70 -19.53 15.84
CA LYS A 500 8.40 -19.41 17.13
C LYS A 500 8.40 -17.98 17.67
#